data_05e6cc702756564e0ba50402e0af5b29
#
_entry.id   05e6cc702756564e0ba50402e0af5b29
#
_cell.length_a   1.000
_cell.length_b   1.000
_cell.length_c   1.000
_cell.angle_alpha   90.00
_cell.angle_beta   90.00
_cell.angle_gamma   90.00
#
_symmetry.space_group_name_H-M   'P 1'
#
loop_
_entity.id
_entity.type
_entity.pdbx_description
1 polymer ?
#
loop_
_entity_poly.entity_id
_entity_poly.type
_entity_poly.pdbx_seq_one_letter_code
_entity_poly.pdbx_strand_id
1 'polypeptide(L)'
;CLLSRGLGDVYKRQVARRLGLVAINTALEADIFGNINSTHVSGTRMMNGIGGSGDFTRSAMLSIFTTPSTAKEGKISAFVPMVSHLDHSEHSVKVIITEYGVADLRGKSPIQRARCIIDNCVHPDYKPLLEEYLAMGIKGHTPQNLKCCFAFHEELAASGDMHNVDWSKY
;
A
#
# COMPACT_ATOMS: atom_id res chain seq x y z
N CYS A 1 -29.54 -9.26 2.86
CA CYS A 1 -28.09 -8.97 3.00
C CYS A 1 -27.24 -10.18 3.40
N LEU A 2 -27.77 -11.12 4.19
CA LEU A 2 -27.06 -12.35 4.59
C LEU A 2 -26.90 -13.37 3.44
N LEU A 3 -27.83 -13.41 2.50
CA LEU A 3 -27.78 -14.30 1.33
C LEU A 3 -26.70 -13.89 0.31
N SER A 4 -26.36 -12.61 0.22
CA SER A 4 -25.30 -12.15 -0.69
C SER A 4 -23.89 -12.49 -0.21
N ARG A 5 -23.66 -12.66 1.10
CA ARG A 5 -22.34 -13.01 1.64
C ARG A 5 -21.95 -14.47 1.34
N GLY A 6 -22.88 -15.42 1.51
CA GLY A 6 -22.59 -16.83 1.26
C GLY A 6 -22.44 -17.17 -0.23
N LEU A 7 -23.28 -16.62 -1.08
CA LEU A 7 -23.21 -16.81 -2.54
C LEU A 7 -21.94 -16.13 -3.12
N GLY A 8 -21.58 -14.94 -2.64
CA GLY A 8 -20.37 -14.25 -3.07
C GLY A 8 -19.10 -15.07 -2.86
N ASP A 9 -18.94 -15.75 -1.75
CA ASP A 9 -17.75 -16.53 -1.42
C ASP A 9 -17.62 -17.79 -2.28
N VAL A 10 -18.72 -18.45 -2.58
CA VAL A 10 -18.73 -19.63 -3.46
C VAL A 10 -18.35 -19.23 -4.90
N TYR A 11 -18.92 -18.17 -5.42
CA TYR A 11 -18.62 -17.68 -6.78
C TYR A 11 -17.17 -17.18 -6.92
N LYS A 12 -16.61 -16.50 -5.95
CA LYS A 12 -15.24 -16.00 -5.98
C LYS A 12 -14.21 -17.11 -6.21
N ARG A 13 -14.30 -18.19 -5.45
CA ARG A 13 -13.41 -19.35 -5.60
C ARG A 13 -13.58 -20.08 -6.94
N GLN A 14 -14.81 -20.22 -7.41
CA GLN A 14 -15.11 -20.89 -8.69
C GLN A 14 -14.60 -20.05 -9.88
N VAL A 15 -14.81 -18.74 -9.85
CA VAL A 15 -14.34 -17.82 -10.91
C VAL A 15 -12.81 -17.81 -10.96
N ALA A 16 -12.14 -17.69 -9.81
CA ALA A 16 -10.68 -17.68 -9.73
C ALA A 16 -10.07 -18.98 -10.30
N ARG A 17 -10.68 -20.13 -10.04
CA ARG A 17 -10.20 -21.42 -10.56
C ARG A 17 -10.40 -21.60 -12.07
N ARG A 18 -11.45 -20.99 -12.63
CA ARG A 18 -11.84 -21.25 -14.04
C ARG A 18 -11.27 -20.25 -15.03
N LEU A 19 -11.15 -18.97 -14.64
CA LEU A 19 -10.94 -17.87 -15.57
C LEU A 19 -9.59 -17.17 -15.41
N GLY A 20 -8.74 -17.56 -14.46
CA GLY A 20 -7.51 -16.81 -14.21
C GLY A 20 -7.83 -15.37 -13.80
N LEU A 21 -8.55 -15.21 -12.69
CA LEU A 21 -9.08 -13.93 -12.22
C LEU A 21 -8.02 -12.85 -12.15
N VAL A 22 -8.31 -11.69 -12.74
CA VAL A 22 -7.62 -10.42 -12.49
C VAL A 22 -8.48 -9.62 -11.51
N ALA A 23 -7.96 -9.34 -10.33
CA ALA A 23 -8.65 -8.54 -9.32
C ALA A 23 -8.06 -7.13 -9.29
N ILE A 24 -8.93 -6.12 -9.39
CA ILE A 24 -8.56 -4.71 -9.29
C ILE A 24 -9.26 -4.13 -8.06
N ASN A 25 -8.49 -3.64 -7.11
CA ASN A 25 -8.97 -3.03 -5.87
C ASN A 25 -8.34 -1.64 -5.71
N THR A 26 -8.92 -0.82 -4.83
CA THR A 26 -8.37 0.49 -4.48
C THR A 26 -7.64 0.42 -3.14
N ALA A 27 -6.64 1.28 -2.96
CA ALA A 27 -5.92 1.49 -1.71
C ALA A 27 -6.15 2.91 -1.21
N LEU A 28 -6.09 3.10 0.11
CA LEU A 28 -5.97 4.43 0.74
C LEU A 28 -4.50 4.78 0.91
N GLU A 29 -3.69 3.82 1.36
CA GLU A 29 -2.24 3.94 1.44
C GLU A 29 -1.56 2.60 1.15
N ALA A 30 -0.33 2.66 0.68
CA ALA A 30 0.57 1.52 0.50
C ALA A 30 1.92 1.83 1.14
N ASP A 31 2.59 0.84 1.71
CA ASP A 31 3.98 1.05 2.07
C ASP A 31 4.93 0.70 0.92
N ILE A 32 6.19 1.12 1.07
CA ILE A 32 7.21 0.89 0.05
C ILE A 32 7.53 -0.59 -0.17
N PHE A 33 7.10 -1.50 0.71
CA PHE A 33 7.29 -2.95 0.53
C PHE A 33 6.09 -3.63 -0.11
N GLY A 34 4.96 -2.91 -0.27
CA GLY A 34 3.76 -3.37 -0.96
C GLY A 34 2.67 -3.93 -0.03
N ASN A 35 2.70 -3.58 1.25
CA ASN A 35 1.53 -3.76 2.11
C ASN A 35 0.49 -2.68 1.82
N ILE A 36 -0.79 -3.01 1.94
CA ILE A 36 -1.91 -2.15 1.57
C ILE A 36 -2.85 -1.96 2.75
N ASN A 37 -3.21 -0.70 2.98
CA ASN A 37 -4.33 -0.28 3.78
C ASN A 37 -5.42 0.27 2.84
N SER A 38 -6.61 -0.31 2.89
CA SER A 38 -7.77 0.07 2.08
C SER A 38 -8.97 0.52 2.92
N THR A 39 -8.86 0.51 4.25
CA THR A 39 -9.99 0.71 5.15
C THR A 39 -9.85 1.87 6.12
N HIS A 40 -8.64 2.18 6.60
CA HIS A 40 -8.42 3.15 7.68
C HIS A 40 -7.62 4.38 7.22
N VAL A 41 -8.00 5.53 7.73
CA VAL A 41 -7.22 6.78 7.63
C VAL A 41 -6.49 6.99 8.94
N SER A 42 -5.18 7.27 8.85
CA SER A 42 -4.30 7.50 10.01
C SER A 42 -4.41 6.40 11.08
N GLY A 43 -4.57 5.16 10.65
CA GLY A 43 -4.61 3.96 11.49
C GLY A 43 -5.84 3.79 12.38
N THR A 44 -6.59 4.85 12.66
CA THR A 44 -7.64 4.83 13.69
C THR A 44 -9.06 5.00 13.16
N ARG A 45 -9.21 5.74 12.06
CA ARG A 45 -10.53 6.07 11.52
C ARG A 45 -10.89 5.14 10.37
N MET A 46 -11.81 4.22 10.60
CA MET A 46 -12.37 3.41 9.52
C MET A 46 -13.20 4.26 8.57
N MET A 47 -12.85 4.25 7.28
CA MET A 47 -13.62 4.87 6.21
C MET A 47 -14.59 3.90 5.54
N ASN A 48 -14.14 2.68 5.31
CA ASN A 48 -14.91 1.61 4.66
C ASN A 48 -14.46 0.25 5.16
N GLY A 49 -15.34 -0.74 5.03
CA GLY A 49 -14.97 -2.13 5.34
C GLY A 49 -14.16 -2.75 4.21
N ILE A 50 -13.41 -3.79 4.52
CA ILE A 50 -12.59 -4.55 3.56
C ILE A 50 -13.42 -5.20 2.43
N GLY A 51 -14.70 -5.49 2.69
CA GLY A 51 -15.60 -6.15 1.74
C GLY A 51 -15.07 -7.49 1.25
N GLY A 52 -15.12 -7.70 -0.04
CA GLY A 52 -14.61 -8.92 -0.69
C GLY A 52 -13.16 -8.82 -1.16
N SER A 53 -12.48 -7.71 -0.95
CA SER A 53 -11.14 -7.46 -1.53
C SER A 53 -10.11 -8.49 -1.07
N GLY A 54 -10.19 -8.96 0.18
CA GLY A 54 -9.31 -9.99 0.72
C GLY A 54 -9.36 -11.31 -0.07
N ASP A 55 -10.57 -11.81 -0.33
CA ASP A 55 -10.77 -13.04 -1.07
C ASP A 55 -10.37 -12.89 -2.54
N PHE A 56 -10.76 -11.77 -3.17
CA PHE A 56 -10.38 -11.50 -4.56
C PHE A 56 -8.88 -11.37 -4.72
N THR A 57 -8.21 -10.62 -3.85
CA THR A 57 -6.75 -10.43 -3.91
C THR A 57 -5.99 -11.76 -3.78
N ARG A 58 -6.36 -12.60 -2.79
CA ARG A 58 -5.68 -13.88 -2.55
C ARG A 58 -5.97 -14.91 -3.64
N SER A 59 -7.18 -14.90 -4.19
CA SER A 59 -7.62 -15.89 -5.20
C SER A 59 -7.27 -15.46 -6.63
N ALA A 60 -6.82 -14.23 -6.86
CA ALA A 60 -6.51 -13.74 -8.18
C ALA A 60 -5.20 -14.31 -8.74
N MET A 61 -5.21 -14.64 -10.03
CA MET A 61 -3.99 -14.86 -10.79
C MET A 61 -3.14 -13.59 -10.83
N LEU A 62 -3.79 -12.43 -10.96
CA LEU A 62 -3.17 -11.12 -10.90
C LEU A 62 -3.99 -10.20 -10.01
N SER A 63 -3.41 -9.75 -8.89
CA SER A 63 -4.00 -8.75 -8.00
C SER A 63 -3.38 -7.38 -8.27
N ILE A 64 -4.22 -6.40 -8.54
CA ILE A 64 -3.84 -5.02 -8.85
C ILE A 64 -4.48 -4.11 -7.81
N PHE A 65 -3.69 -3.19 -7.25
CA PHE A 65 -4.19 -2.10 -6.42
C PHE A 65 -3.97 -0.78 -7.12
N THR A 66 -5.00 0.06 -7.16
CA THR A 66 -4.94 1.41 -7.73
C THR A 66 -5.13 2.43 -6.64
N THR A 67 -4.36 3.52 -6.70
CA THR A 67 -4.51 4.67 -5.80
C THR A 67 -3.97 5.92 -6.48
N PRO A 68 -4.53 7.12 -6.26
CA PRO A 68 -3.80 8.33 -6.58
C PRO A 68 -2.53 8.38 -5.71
N SER A 69 -1.45 8.95 -6.23
CA SER A 69 -0.18 9.02 -5.51
C SER A 69 -0.23 9.92 -4.28
N THR A 70 -1.14 10.91 -4.29
CA THR A 70 -1.34 11.87 -3.20
C THR A 70 -2.81 12.19 -2.99
N ALA A 71 -3.12 12.79 -1.83
CA ALA A 71 -4.42 13.33 -1.47
C ALA A 71 -4.27 14.73 -0.86
N LYS A 72 -5.39 15.46 -0.67
CA LYS A 72 -5.45 16.80 -0.07
C LYS A 72 -4.44 17.77 -0.70
N GLU A 73 -4.53 17.95 -2.01
CA GLU A 73 -3.66 18.89 -2.75
C GLU A 73 -2.15 18.59 -2.58
N GLY A 74 -1.79 17.32 -2.52
CA GLY A 74 -0.42 16.87 -2.39
C GLY A 74 0.09 16.69 -0.95
N LYS A 75 -0.59 17.19 0.08
CA LYS A 75 -0.13 17.15 1.47
C LYS A 75 -0.07 15.76 2.11
N ILE A 76 -0.76 14.79 1.53
CA ILE A 76 -0.79 13.41 2.00
C ILE A 76 -0.25 12.51 0.90
N SER A 77 0.83 11.81 1.16
CA SER A 77 1.29 10.72 0.30
C SER A 77 0.44 9.48 0.49
N ALA A 78 0.04 8.83 -0.61
CA ALA A 78 -0.53 7.50 -0.56
C ALA A 78 0.54 6.42 -0.33
N PHE A 79 1.82 6.77 -0.49
CA PHE A 79 2.95 5.88 -0.21
C PHE A 79 3.68 6.32 1.04
N VAL A 80 3.84 5.40 1.98
CA VAL A 80 4.40 5.65 3.31
C VAL A 80 5.50 4.64 3.62
N PRO A 81 6.37 4.90 4.60
CA PRO A 81 7.34 3.92 5.05
C PRO A 81 6.73 2.62 5.57
N MET A 82 5.64 2.71 6.33
CA MET A 82 4.85 1.59 6.83
C MET A 82 3.38 1.98 6.92
N VAL A 83 2.48 1.11 6.45
CA VAL A 83 1.04 1.36 6.51
C VAL A 83 0.55 1.46 7.96
N SER A 84 -0.35 2.40 8.22
CA SER A 84 -0.93 2.62 9.54
C SER A 84 -1.96 1.56 9.95
N HIS A 85 -2.46 0.81 8.97
CA HIS A 85 -3.36 -0.35 9.15
C HIS A 85 -3.11 -1.34 8.01
N LEU A 86 -3.13 -2.64 8.29
CA LEU A 86 -2.83 -3.68 7.31
C LEU A 86 -4.08 -4.47 6.92
N ASP A 87 -4.54 -4.28 5.68
CA ASP A 87 -5.62 -5.08 5.09
C ASP A 87 -5.08 -6.18 4.16
N HIS A 88 -4.05 -5.88 3.36
CA HIS A 88 -3.43 -6.84 2.44
C HIS A 88 -1.91 -6.78 2.56
N SER A 89 -1.31 -7.92 2.90
CA SER A 89 0.15 -8.03 3.02
C SER A 89 0.82 -8.09 1.64
N GLU A 90 2.11 -7.76 1.60
CA GLU A 90 2.95 -7.82 0.41
C GLU A 90 2.91 -9.18 -0.30
N HIS A 91 2.59 -10.27 0.41
CA HIS A 91 2.49 -11.61 -0.18
C HIS A 91 1.32 -11.76 -1.16
N SER A 92 0.28 -10.97 -0.99
CA SER A 92 -0.93 -11.03 -1.82
C SER A 92 -0.99 -9.92 -2.88
N VAL A 93 -0.20 -8.86 -2.71
CA VAL A 93 -0.16 -7.70 -3.61
C VAL A 93 0.85 -7.93 -4.72
N LYS A 94 0.39 -7.95 -5.98
CA LYS A 94 1.23 -8.25 -7.15
C LYS A 94 1.58 -7.03 -7.98
N VAL A 95 0.64 -6.10 -8.14
CA VAL A 95 0.83 -4.89 -8.94
C VAL A 95 0.20 -3.70 -8.22
N ILE A 96 0.88 -2.55 -8.25
CA ILE A 96 0.33 -1.26 -7.81
C ILE A 96 0.37 -0.31 -9.00
N ILE A 97 -0.69 0.49 -9.17
CA ILE A 97 -0.84 1.46 -10.25
C ILE A 97 -1.23 2.82 -9.69
N THR A 98 -0.56 3.85 -10.15
CA THR A 98 -0.92 5.26 -9.91
C THR A 98 -0.94 6.03 -11.23
N GLU A 99 -1.23 7.32 -11.18
CA GLU A 99 -1.13 8.22 -12.33
C GLU A 99 0.30 8.36 -12.87
N TYR A 100 1.32 8.01 -12.08
CA TYR A 100 2.72 8.07 -12.52
C TYR A 100 3.18 6.80 -13.22
N GLY A 101 2.57 5.65 -12.94
CA GLY A 101 2.96 4.42 -13.61
C GLY A 101 2.53 3.14 -12.88
N VAL A 102 3.28 2.08 -13.16
CA VAL A 102 2.97 0.71 -12.73
C VAL A 102 4.17 0.10 -12.03
N ALA A 103 3.96 -0.40 -10.83
CA ALA A 103 4.94 -1.20 -10.09
C ALA A 103 4.51 -2.67 -10.10
N ASP A 104 5.17 -3.49 -10.93
CA ASP A 104 5.02 -4.95 -10.91
C ASP A 104 5.95 -5.55 -9.84
N LEU A 105 5.36 -6.05 -8.77
CA LEU A 105 6.07 -6.50 -7.58
C LEU A 105 6.39 -8.01 -7.58
N ARG A 106 5.97 -8.72 -8.63
CA ARG A 106 6.16 -10.18 -8.71
C ARG A 106 7.63 -10.54 -8.87
N GLY A 107 8.06 -11.57 -8.14
CA GLY A 107 9.44 -12.08 -8.21
C GLY A 107 10.51 -11.13 -7.66
N LYS A 108 10.12 -10.09 -6.91
CA LYS A 108 11.03 -9.09 -6.37
C LYS A 108 11.27 -9.28 -4.87
N SER A 109 12.52 -9.09 -4.44
CA SER A 109 12.85 -8.98 -3.02
C SER A 109 12.27 -7.69 -2.42
N PRO A 110 12.15 -7.55 -1.07
CA PRO A 110 11.60 -6.34 -0.46
C PRO A 110 12.31 -5.06 -0.92
N ILE A 111 13.64 -5.04 -1.01
CA ILE A 111 14.38 -3.87 -1.51
C ILE A 111 14.05 -3.57 -2.98
N GLN A 112 13.93 -4.60 -3.81
CA GLN A 112 13.56 -4.42 -5.23
C GLN A 112 12.11 -3.94 -5.37
N ARG A 113 11.21 -4.38 -4.49
CA ARG A 113 9.83 -3.89 -4.43
C ARG A 113 9.79 -2.42 -4.04
N ALA A 114 10.54 -2.03 -2.99
CA ALA A 114 10.61 -0.65 -2.54
C ALA A 114 11.09 0.29 -3.66
N ARG A 115 12.19 -0.05 -4.32
CA ARG A 115 12.68 0.73 -5.48
C ARG A 115 11.65 0.77 -6.60
N CYS A 116 11.04 -0.37 -6.95
CA CYS A 116 10.03 -0.43 -8.01
C CYS A 116 8.81 0.48 -7.71
N ILE A 117 8.35 0.52 -6.46
CA ILE A 117 7.24 1.39 -6.04
C ILE A 117 7.68 2.86 -6.07
N ILE A 118 8.82 3.19 -5.47
CA ILE A 118 9.33 4.57 -5.39
C ILE A 118 9.55 5.13 -6.80
N ASP A 119 10.19 4.38 -7.68
CA ASP A 119 10.52 4.83 -9.04
C ASP A 119 9.29 5.08 -9.90
N ASN A 120 8.27 4.20 -9.80
CA ASN A 120 7.17 4.16 -10.77
C ASN A 120 5.83 4.71 -10.27
N CYS A 121 5.58 4.71 -8.95
CA CYS A 121 4.25 5.01 -8.42
C CYS A 121 4.17 6.21 -7.47
N VAL A 122 5.29 6.60 -6.86
CA VAL A 122 5.34 7.68 -5.87
C VAL A 122 5.33 9.04 -6.56
N HIS A 123 4.63 10.01 -5.95
CA HIS A 123 4.68 11.42 -6.39
C HIS A 123 6.13 11.95 -6.33
N PRO A 124 6.59 12.73 -7.32
CA PRO A 124 7.97 13.22 -7.36
C PRO A 124 8.45 13.90 -6.09
N ASP A 125 7.61 14.67 -5.43
CA ASP A 125 7.97 15.40 -4.21
C ASP A 125 8.24 14.49 -3.00
N TYR A 126 7.64 13.30 -2.98
CA TYR A 126 7.81 12.30 -1.92
C TYR A 126 8.91 11.27 -2.20
N LYS A 127 9.39 11.16 -3.46
CA LYS A 127 10.44 10.20 -3.80
C LYS A 127 11.71 10.39 -2.95
N PRO A 128 12.28 11.61 -2.85
CA PRO A 128 13.49 11.81 -2.04
C PRO A 128 13.31 11.40 -0.58
N LEU A 129 12.13 11.71 0.00
CA LEU A 129 11.83 11.37 1.40
C LEU A 129 11.78 9.86 1.64
N LEU A 130 11.17 9.11 0.71
CA LEU A 130 11.10 7.65 0.82
C LEU A 130 12.42 6.95 0.48
N GLU A 131 13.23 7.52 -0.41
CA GLU A 131 14.60 7.06 -0.68
C GLU A 131 15.50 7.23 0.55
N GLU A 132 15.40 8.37 1.24
CA GLU A 132 16.11 8.63 2.48
C GLU A 132 15.70 7.66 3.59
N TYR A 133 14.38 7.42 3.76
CA TYR A 133 13.90 6.39 4.67
C TYR A 133 14.46 5.00 4.33
N LEU A 134 14.44 4.61 3.06
CA LEU A 134 14.98 3.31 2.63
C LEU A 134 16.48 3.19 2.91
N ALA A 135 17.23 4.29 2.80
CA ALA A 135 18.65 4.32 3.13
C ALA A 135 18.93 4.17 4.64
N MET A 136 18.00 4.63 5.50
CA MET A 136 18.06 4.45 6.95
C MET A 136 17.60 3.06 7.42
N GLY A 137 17.20 2.20 6.50
CA GLY A 137 16.70 0.85 6.80
C GLY A 137 17.73 -0.01 7.55
N ILE A 138 17.27 -0.70 8.58
CA ILE A 138 18.11 -1.62 9.35
C ILE A 138 18.38 -2.87 8.50
N LYS A 139 19.62 -3.35 8.50
CA LYS A 139 20.02 -4.52 7.74
C LYS A 139 19.18 -5.74 8.07
N GLY A 140 18.54 -6.34 7.07
CA GLY A 140 17.68 -7.51 7.23
C GLY A 140 16.98 -7.87 5.92
N HIS A 141 16.07 -8.83 5.95
CA HIS A 141 15.27 -9.23 4.79
C HIS A 141 14.38 -8.08 4.29
N THR A 142 13.67 -7.44 5.20
CA THR A 142 12.85 -6.25 4.95
C THR A 142 13.44 -5.10 5.77
N PRO A 143 14.14 -4.14 5.13
CA PRO A 143 14.92 -3.12 5.84
C PRO A 143 14.01 -1.99 6.37
N GLN A 144 13.21 -2.29 7.38
CA GLN A 144 12.42 -1.31 8.12
C GLN A 144 13.25 -0.64 9.20
N ASN A 145 12.96 0.65 9.46
CA ASN A 145 13.44 1.35 10.65
C ASN A 145 12.24 1.65 11.56
N LEU A 146 12.06 0.83 12.60
CA LEU A 146 10.90 0.93 13.49
C LEU A 146 10.88 2.21 14.34
N LYS A 147 11.97 2.97 14.40
CA LYS A 147 12.02 4.24 15.12
C LYS A 147 11.28 5.35 14.36
N CYS A 148 11.21 5.25 13.02
CA CYS A 148 10.65 6.31 12.17
C CYS A 148 9.65 5.81 11.11
N CYS A 149 9.23 4.54 11.18
CA CYS A 149 8.32 3.98 10.17
C CYS A 149 6.94 4.67 10.11
N PHE A 150 6.54 5.40 11.14
CA PHE A 150 5.30 6.18 11.17
C PHE A 150 5.54 7.71 11.12
N ALA A 151 6.76 8.16 10.82
CA ALA A 151 7.09 9.60 10.81
C ALA A 151 6.18 10.43 9.88
N PHE A 152 5.77 9.90 8.73
CA PHE A 152 4.81 10.56 7.84
C PHE A 152 3.46 10.78 8.53
N HIS A 153 2.97 9.80 9.26
CA HIS A 153 1.70 9.90 9.99
C HIS A 153 1.78 10.83 11.20
N GLU A 154 2.91 10.80 11.92
CA GLU A 154 3.18 11.72 13.03
C GLU A 154 3.24 13.17 12.55
N GLU A 155 3.95 13.42 11.45
CA GLU A 155 4.06 14.74 10.88
C GLU A 155 2.71 15.26 10.33
N LEU A 156 1.94 14.38 9.66
CA LEU A 156 0.58 14.71 9.24
C LEU A 156 -0.31 15.11 10.42
N ALA A 157 -0.18 14.44 11.56
CA ALA A 157 -0.95 14.78 12.76
C ALA A 157 -0.49 16.11 13.40
N ALA A 158 0.81 16.41 13.32
CA ALA A 158 1.40 17.59 13.92
C ALA A 158 1.21 18.87 13.08
N SER A 159 1.52 18.80 11.77
CA SER A 159 1.53 19.96 10.86
C SER A 159 0.43 19.95 9.81
N GLY A 160 -0.21 18.79 9.60
CA GLY A 160 -1.20 18.61 8.53
C GLY A 160 -0.60 18.36 7.14
N ASP A 161 0.74 18.20 7.05
CA ASP A 161 1.45 18.01 5.80
C ASP A 161 2.62 17.02 5.96
N MET A 162 2.58 15.90 5.23
CA MET A 162 3.62 14.88 5.30
C MET A 162 4.97 15.31 4.71
N HIS A 163 5.01 16.38 3.88
CA HIS A 163 6.27 16.90 3.34
C HIS A 163 7.22 17.46 4.41
N ASN A 164 6.67 17.86 5.56
CA ASN A 164 7.45 18.48 6.62
C ASN A 164 8.22 17.46 7.48
N VAL A 165 8.21 16.17 7.09
CA VAL A 165 8.96 15.15 7.82
C VAL A 165 10.44 15.51 7.90
N ASP A 166 10.99 15.42 9.10
CA ASP A 166 12.39 15.71 9.40
C ASP A 166 13.06 14.43 9.94
N TRP A 167 13.82 13.78 9.09
CA TRP A 167 14.52 12.54 9.43
C TRP A 167 15.65 12.72 10.44
N SER A 168 16.14 13.95 10.64
CA SER A 168 17.20 14.22 11.62
C SER A 168 16.78 13.97 13.06
N LYS A 169 15.49 13.83 13.31
CA LYS A 169 14.91 13.52 14.63
C LYS A 169 15.06 12.06 15.03
N TYR A 170 15.44 11.19 14.11
CA TYR A 170 15.48 9.74 14.28
C TYR A 170 16.87 9.16 14.03
#